data_8b91c0b9e3b772360cfb7e631b9c84c2
#
_entry.id   8b91c0b9e3b772360cfb7e631b9c84c2
#
_cell.length_a   1.000
_cell.length_b   1.000
_cell.length_c   1.000
_cell.angle_alpha   90.00
_cell.angle_beta   90.00
_cell.angle_gamma   90.00
#
_symmetry.space_group_name_H-M   'P 1'
#
loop_
_entity.id
_entity.type
_entity.pdbx_description
1 polymer ?
#
loop_
_entity_poly.entity_id
_entity_poly.type
_entity_poly.pdbx_seq_one_letter_code
_entity_poly.pdbx_strand_id
1 'polypeptide(L)'
;MAAPEQWQAWAADADAALEMPDYKPALAFLPAMQRRRLGDSARRVLDAAWDLASDYPDAPLVYVSHDGEINRSFELWLGLLRDNEVSPTSFGLSVHNALAGQWSMLRGDMGENTALAVRGDSLESGLAEAYALLHDGAEQVLLVLADEPLSAAYDV
;
A
#
# COMPACT_ATOMS: atom_id res chain seq x y z
N MET A 1 -3.29 -11.05 -8.54
CA MET A 1 -3.10 -11.54 -9.94
C MET A 1 -1.72 -11.09 -10.39
N ALA A 2 -0.87 -12.02 -10.81
CA ALA A 2 0.52 -11.74 -11.14
C ALA A 2 0.86 -11.93 -12.63
N ALA A 3 -0.02 -12.57 -13.40
CA ALA A 3 0.19 -12.87 -14.81
C ALA A 3 -0.90 -12.24 -15.70
N PRO A 4 -0.57 -11.81 -16.93
CA PRO A 4 -1.54 -11.21 -17.86
C PRO A 4 -2.78 -12.09 -18.11
N GLU A 5 -2.61 -13.40 -18.15
CA GLU A 5 -3.69 -14.36 -18.36
C GLU A 5 -4.72 -14.35 -17.22
N GLN A 6 -4.26 -14.09 -15.99
CA GLN A 6 -5.13 -13.95 -14.82
C GLN A 6 -5.99 -12.68 -14.89
N TRP A 7 -5.42 -11.59 -15.40
CA TRP A 7 -6.16 -10.35 -15.64
C TRP A 7 -7.21 -10.52 -16.75
N GLN A 8 -6.89 -11.25 -17.81
CA GLN A 8 -7.85 -11.56 -18.86
C GLN A 8 -8.99 -12.44 -18.36
N ALA A 9 -8.68 -13.45 -17.54
CA ALA A 9 -9.70 -14.31 -16.93
C ALA A 9 -10.63 -13.51 -16.00
N TRP A 10 -10.07 -12.64 -15.18
CA TRP A 10 -10.84 -11.75 -14.31
C TRP A 10 -11.73 -10.77 -15.10
N ALA A 11 -11.22 -10.22 -16.20
CA ALA A 11 -12.00 -9.30 -17.04
C ALA A 11 -13.17 -10.00 -17.74
N ALA A 12 -13.05 -11.31 -18.00
CA ALA A 12 -14.11 -12.13 -18.57
C ALA A 12 -15.13 -12.60 -17.51
N ASP A 13 -14.65 -12.88 -16.29
CA ASP A 13 -15.45 -13.35 -15.16
C ASP A 13 -14.78 -12.92 -13.84
N ALA A 14 -15.34 -11.91 -13.21
CA ALA A 14 -14.78 -11.37 -11.97
C ALA A 14 -14.85 -12.36 -10.79
N ASP A 15 -15.82 -13.26 -10.78
CA ASP A 15 -15.98 -14.27 -9.73
C ASP A 15 -14.88 -15.34 -9.80
N ALA A 16 -14.31 -15.58 -10.97
CA ALA A 16 -13.15 -16.47 -11.12
C ALA A 16 -11.93 -16.00 -10.31
N ALA A 17 -11.81 -14.72 -10.00
CA ALA A 17 -10.75 -14.19 -9.17
C ALA A 17 -10.84 -14.63 -7.70
N LEU A 18 -12.05 -14.93 -7.21
CA LEU A 18 -12.29 -15.39 -5.84
C LEU A 18 -11.74 -16.81 -5.59
N GLU A 19 -11.60 -17.60 -6.67
CA GLU A 19 -11.06 -18.96 -6.62
C GLU A 19 -9.53 -19.00 -6.77
N MET A 20 -8.90 -17.84 -7.09
CA MET A 20 -7.45 -17.80 -7.25
C MET A 20 -6.74 -17.90 -5.89
N PRO A 21 -5.62 -18.67 -5.82
CA PRO A 21 -4.84 -18.72 -4.59
C PRO A 21 -4.32 -17.34 -4.21
N ASP A 22 -4.27 -17.06 -2.92
CA ASP A 22 -3.75 -15.80 -2.41
C ASP A 22 -2.29 -15.60 -2.84
N TYR A 23 -2.04 -14.50 -3.54
CA TYR A 23 -0.71 -14.16 -4.02
C TYR A 23 0.08 -13.47 -2.92
N LYS A 24 1.17 -14.08 -2.49
CA LYS A 24 2.09 -13.50 -1.52
C LYS A 24 3.41 -13.09 -2.19
N PRO A 25 3.65 -11.79 -2.37
CA PRO A 25 4.87 -11.29 -3.01
C PRO A 25 6.14 -11.73 -2.29
N ALA A 26 7.10 -12.25 -3.04
CA ALA A 26 8.39 -12.71 -2.49
C ALA A 26 9.34 -11.54 -2.15
N LEU A 27 9.24 -10.43 -2.90
CA LEU A 27 10.08 -9.22 -2.78
C LEU A 27 11.57 -9.58 -2.70
N ALA A 28 12.04 -10.39 -3.66
CA ALA A 28 13.41 -10.91 -3.64
C ALA A 28 14.48 -9.80 -3.72
N PHE A 29 14.12 -8.64 -4.23
CA PHE A 29 14.97 -7.44 -4.31
C PHE A 29 15.23 -6.78 -2.95
N LEU A 30 14.46 -7.09 -1.90
CA LEU A 30 14.66 -6.56 -0.56
C LEU A 30 15.41 -7.55 0.36
N PRO A 31 16.26 -7.06 1.28
CA PRO A 31 16.83 -7.87 2.34
C PRO A 31 15.78 -8.56 3.20
N ALA A 32 16.05 -9.78 3.66
CA ALA A 32 15.11 -10.59 4.42
C ALA A 32 14.58 -9.88 5.70
N MET A 33 15.43 -9.10 6.37
CA MET A 33 15.04 -8.36 7.57
C MET A 33 14.01 -7.26 7.27
N GLN A 34 14.15 -6.56 6.15
CA GLN A 34 13.20 -5.54 5.71
C GLN A 34 11.87 -6.18 5.34
N ARG A 35 11.90 -7.27 4.56
CA ARG A 35 10.68 -8.01 4.17
C ARG A 35 9.83 -8.47 5.34
N ARG A 36 10.45 -8.85 6.47
CA ARG A 36 9.72 -9.32 7.67
C ARG A 36 8.90 -8.24 8.36
N ARG A 37 9.21 -6.98 8.14
CA ARG A 37 8.53 -5.83 8.75
C ARG A 37 7.34 -5.34 7.95
N LEU A 38 7.21 -5.81 6.70
CA LEU A 38 6.16 -5.40 5.79
C LEU A 38 4.87 -6.16 6.05
N GLY A 39 3.77 -5.43 6.18
CA GLY A 39 2.41 -5.96 6.12
C GLY A 39 2.04 -6.46 4.72
N ASP A 40 0.90 -7.10 4.59
CA ASP A 40 0.49 -7.68 3.30
C ASP A 40 0.16 -6.60 2.27
N SER A 41 -0.47 -5.49 2.67
CA SER A 41 -0.71 -4.33 1.80
C SER A 41 0.59 -3.76 1.26
N ALA A 42 1.55 -3.45 2.15
CA ALA A 42 2.85 -2.92 1.76
C ALA A 42 3.61 -3.86 0.81
N ARG A 43 3.53 -5.19 1.03
CA ARG A 43 4.15 -6.18 0.13
C ARG A 43 3.58 -6.12 -1.27
N ARG A 44 2.26 -6.04 -1.40
CA ARG A 44 1.56 -6.00 -2.71
C ARG A 44 1.88 -4.72 -3.45
N VAL A 45 1.89 -3.58 -2.75
CA VAL A 45 2.26 -2.28 -3.34
C VAL A 45 3.71 -2.28 -3.83
N LEU A 46 4.64 -2.73 -2.99
CA LEU A 46 6.05 -2.80 -3.38
C LEU A 46 6.28 -3.72 -4.58
N ASP A 47 5.60 -4.88 -4.63
CA ASP A 47 5.71 -5.81 -5.75
C ASP A 47 5.16 -5.23 -7.05
N ALA A 48 4.04 -4.52 -6.97
CA ALA A 48 3.37 -3.97 -8.15
C ALA A 48 4.06 -2.71 -8.71
N ALA A 49 4.62 -1.88 -7.84
CA ALA A 49 5.09 -0.55 -8.23
C ALA A 49 6.62 -0.42 -8.28
N TRP A 50 7.38 -1.38 -7.74
CA TRP A 50 8.83 -1.25 -7.58
C TRP A 50 9.58 -1.05 -8.88
N ASP A 51 9.33 -1.91 -9.87
CA ASP A 51 10.01 -1.85 -11.16
C ASP A 51 9.60 -0.60 -11.93
N LEU A 52 8.29 -0.28 -11.94
CA LEU A 52 7.80 0.94 -12.56
C LEU A 52 8.45 2.19 -11.98
N ALA A 53 8.54 2.28 -10.66
CA ALA A 53 9.20 3.41 -10.00
C ALA A 53 10.72 3.43 -10.21
N SER A 54 11.34 2.30 -10.53
CA SER A 54 12.76 2.24 -10.87
C SER A 54 13.05 2.83 -12.25
N ASP A 55 12.09 2.74 -13.15
CA ASP A 55 12.16 3.40 -14.47
C ASP A 55 11.93 4.92 -14.36
N TYR A 56 11.30 5.38 -13.26
CA TYR A 56 10.94 6.77 -13.02
C TYR A 56 11.34 7.22 -11.60
N PRO A 57 12.65 7.33 -11.31
CA PRO A 57 13.16 7.53 -9.95
C PRO A 57 12.76 8.85 -9.30
N ASP A 58 12.49 9.87 -10.10
CA ASP A 58 12.17 11.23 -9.62
C ASP A 58 10.64 11.49 -9.53
N ALA A 59 9.82 10.48 -9.79
CA ALA A 59 8.37 10.62 -9.74
C ALA A 59 7.88 10.75 -8.29
N PRO A 60 7.21 11.86 -7.91
CA PRO A 60 6.53 11.96 -6.63
C PRO A 60 5.53 10.81 -6.45
N LEU A 61 5.39 10.32 -5.22
CA LEU A 61 4.41 9.30 -4.88
C LEU A 61 3.12 9.95 -4.37
N VAL A 62 1.99 9.62 -4.98
CA VAL A 62 0.65 9.84 -4.42
C VAL A 62 0.10 8.48 -3.99
N TYR A 63 0.05 8.25 -2.68
CA TYR A 63 -0.54 7.06 -2.08
C TYR A 63 -1.96 7.37 -1.61
N VAL A 64 -2.93 6.59 -2.05
CA VAL A 64 -4.33 6.74 -1.69
C VAL A 64 -4.83 5.47 -1.03
N SER A 65 -5.43 5.60 0.14
CA SER A 65 -6.08 4.52 0.86
C SER A 65 -7.25 5.08 1.68
N HIS A 66 -8.28 4.28 1.87
CA HIS A 66 -9.35 4.64 2.80
C HIS A 66 -8.87 4.42 4.24
N ASP A 67 -8.44 3.21 4.55
CA ASP A 67 -8.19 2.76 5.91
C ASP A 67 -6.70 2.68 6.29
N GLY A 68 -5.79 2.77 5.31
CA GLY A 68 -4.36 2.63 5.55
C GLY A 68 -4.01 1.30 6.23
N GLU A 69 -3.28 1.35 7.33
CA GLU A 69 -2.86 0.20 8.13
C GLU A 69 -3.83 -0.13 9.28
N ILE A 70 -5.14 -0.05 9.04
CA ILE A 70 -6.19 -0.19 10.07
C ILE A 70 -6.16 -1.55 10.79
N ASN A 71 -5.88 -2.63 10.07
CA ASN A 71 -5.78 -3.96 10.69
C ASN A 71 -4.63 -4.03 11.71
N ARG A 72 -3.51 -3.38 11.42
CA ARG A 72 -2.39 -3.26 12.36
C ARG A 72 -2.78 -2.40 13.58
N SER A 73 -3.49 -1.30 13.36
CA SER A 73 -4.00 -0.46 14.46
C SER A 73 -4.93 -1.24 15.36
N PHE A 74 -5.79 -2.08 14.79
CA PHE A 74 -6.72 -2.92 15.52
C PHE A 74 -5.99 -4.00 16.35
N GLU A 75 -5.01 -4.68 15.78
CA GLU A 75 -4.18 -5.65 16.50
C GLU A 75 -3.44 -5.01 17.67
N LEU A 76 -2.90 -3.80 17.49
CA LEU A 76 -2.25 -3.06 18.57
C LEU A 76 -3.22 -2.71 19.69
N TRP A 77 -4.43 -2.28 19.34
CA TRP A 77 -5.46 -1.98 20.32
C TRP A 77 -5.88 -3.23 21.09
N LEU A 78 -6.06 -4.38 20.43
CA LEU A 78 -6.33 -5.64 21.10
C LEU A 78 -5.17 -6.07 22.01
N GLY A 79 -3.92 -5.89 21.58
CA GLY A 79 -2.74 -6.14 22.39
C GLY A 79 -2.70 -5.28 23.65
N LEU A 80 -2.99 -3.98 23.49
CA LEU A 80 -3.08 -3.06 24.63
C LEU A 80 -4.14 -3.51 25.65
N LEU A 81 -5.32 -3.94 25.18
CA LEU A 81 -6.40 -4.39 26.06
C LEU A 81 -6.09 -5.70 26.79
N ARG A 82 -5.35 -6.60 26.15
CA ARG A 82 -5.01 -7.92 26.71
C ARG A 82 -3.80 -7.87 27.64
N ASP A 83 -2.75 -7.22 27.17
CA ASP A 83 -1.41 -7.34 27.76
C ASP A 83 -0.93 -6.02 28.38
N ASN A 84 -1.69 -4.93 28.19
CA ASN A 84 -1.32 -3.57 28.57
C ASN A 84 0.04 -3.13 27.98
N GLU A 85 0.37 -3.66 26.80
CA GLU A 85 1.63 -3.37 26.10
C GLU A 85 1.36 -2.93 24.66
N VAL A 86 2.18 -1.99 24.18
CA VAL A 86 2.18 -1.56 22.78
C VAL A 86 3.60 -1.57 22.24
N SER A 87 3.84 -2.27 21.16
CA SER A 87 5.11 -2.24 20.46
C SER A 87 5.31 -0.86 19.79
N PRO A 88 6.35 -0.08 20.17
CA PRO A 88 6.62 1.21 19.52
C PRO A 88 6.85 1.08 18.01
N THR A 89 7.50 0.01 17.57
CA THR A 89 7.75 -0.24 16.15
C THR A 89 6.44 -0.50 15.41
N SER A 90 5.56 -1.34 15.96
CA SER A 90 4.26 -1.61 15.34
C SER A 90 3.36 -0.37 15.34
N PHE A 91 3.43 0.44 16.41
CA PHE A 91 2.70 1.71 16.48
C PHE A 91 3.14 2.67 15.37
N GLY A 92 4.46 2.86 15.17
CA GLY A 92 4.96 3.71 14.08
C GLY A 92 4.59 3.22 12.68
N LEU A 93 4.21 1.94 12.54
CA LEU A 93 3.77 1.34 11.28
C LEU A 93 2.25 1.22 11.17
N SER A 94 1.48 1.70 12.13
CA SER A 94 0.01 1.63 12.12
C SER A 94 -0.68 2.90 11.64
N VAL A 95 0.07 3.96 11.40
CA VAL A 95 -0.47 5.23 10.91
C VAL A 95 -0.79 5.15 9.42
N HIS A 96 -1.76 5.94 8.96
CA HIS A 96 -2.24 5.90 7.58
C HIS A 96 -1.12 6.06 6.53
N ASN A 97 -0.17 6.96 6.75
CA ASN A 97 0.94 7.23 5.84
C ASN A 97 2.15 6.28 6.03
N ALA A 98 2.02 5.22 6.83
CA ALA A 98 3.14 4.32 7.10
C ALA A 98 3.69 3.66 5.83
N LEU A 99 2.83 3.31 4.88
CA LEU A 99 3.25 2.71 3.60
C LEU A 99 4.08 3.70 2.78
N ALA A 100 3.65 4.95 2.65
CA ALA A 100 4.42 5.98 1.95
C ALA A 100 5.79 6.22 2.60
N GLY A 101 5.85 6.25 3.95
CA GLY A 101 7.11 6.34 4.68
C GLY A 101 8.03 5.11 4.48
N GLN A 102 7.46 3.89 4.48
CA GLN A 102 8.21 2.67 4.17
C GLN A 102 8.74 2.68 2.73
N TRP A 103 7.94 3.13 1.77
CA TRP A 103 8.36 3.31 0.38
C TRP A 103 9.61 4.16 0.28
N SER A 104 9.59 5.39 0.84
CA SER A 104 10.73 6.29 0.82
C SER A 104 11.98 5.66 1.47
N MET A 105 11.83 5.06 2.65
CA MET A 105 12.95 4.44 3.36
C MET A 105 13.55 3.25 2.60
N LEU A 106 12.73 2.40 2.00
CA LEU A 106 13.20 1.19 1.31
C LEU A 106 13.87 1.51 -0.03
N ARG A 107 13.42 2.55 -0.70
CA ARG A 107 14.01 3.03 -1.95
C ARG A 107 15.20 3.97 -1.73
N GLY A 108 15.37 4.52 -0.53
CA GLY A 108 16.28 5.62 -0.28
C GLY A 108 15.85 6.92 -0.98
N ASP A 109 14.56 7.03 -1.26
CA ASP A 109 13.95 8.14 -1.94
C ASP A 109 13.49 9.18 -0.92
N MET A 110 14.02 10.40 -1.03
CA MET A 110 13.67 11.55 -0.20
C MET A 110 12.80 12.57 -0.95
N GLY A 111 12.29 12.18 -2.10
CA GLY A 111 11.36 12.98 -2.90
C GLY A 111 10.03 13.20 -2.20
N GLU A 112 9.21 14.03 -2.83
CA GLU A 112 7.88 14.33 -2.33
C GLU A 112 6.98 13.08 -2.35
N ASN A 113 6.24 12.88 -1.27
CA ASN A 113 5.17 11.91 -1.25
C ASN A 113 3.94 12.46 -0.50
N THR A 114 2.78 12.19 -1.05
CA THR A 114 1.47 12.55 -0.48
C THR A 114 0.71 11.27 -0.12
N ALA A 115 0.17 11.22 1.10
CA ALA A 115 -0.70 10.13 1.54
C ALA A 115 -2.11 10.68 1.79
N LEU A 116 -3.08 10.24 1.00
CA LEU A 116 -4.47 10.67 1.04
C LEU A 116 -5.36 9.62 1.70
N ALA A 117 -6.08 10.02 2.75
CA ALA A 117 -7.15 9.22 3.34
C ALA A 117 -8.48 9.62 2.67
N VAL A 118 -9.00 8.76 1.81
CA VAL A 118 -10.19 9.09 0.99
C VAL A 118 -11.24 8.00 1.13
N ARG A 119 -12.47 8.41 1.36
CA ARG A 119 -13.64 7.51 1.42
C ARG A 119 -14.53 7.71 0.19
N GLY A 120 -14.64 6.70 -0.64
CA GLY A 120 -15.45 6.74 -1.87
C GLY A 120 -14.59 7.04 -3.08
N ASP A 121 -14.44 8.28 -3.47
CA ASP A 121 -13.83 8.74 -4.74
C ASP A 121 -12.29 8.70 -4.72
N SER A 122 -11.71 7.53 -4.37
CA SER A 122 -10.26 7.38 -4.15
C SER A 122 -9.46 7.60 -5.42
N LEU A 123 -9.95 7.10 -6.56
CA LEU A 123 -9.28 7.27 -7.84
C LEU A 123 -9.31 8.73 -8.30
N GLU A 124 -10.46 9.36 -8.22
CA GLU A 124 -10.67 10.74 -8.63
C GLU A 124 -9.83 11.70 -7.77
N SER A 125 -9.81 11.47 -6.46
CA SER A 125 -9.02 12.28 -5.54
C SER A 125 -7.52 12.11 -5.78
N GLY A 126 -7.07 10.87 -6.00
CA GLY A 126 -5.67 10.58 -6.35
C GLY A 126 -5.26 11.19 -7.68
N LEU A 127 -6.13 11.12 -8.69
CA LEU A 127 -5.88 11.76 -9.98
C LEU A 127 -5.85 13.29 -9.88
N ALA A 128 -6.70 13.88 -9.05
CA ALA A 128 -6.70 15.34 -8.84
C ALA A 128 -5.38 15.80 -8.20
N GLU A 129 -4.88 15.08 -7.20
CA GLU A 129 -3.59 15.36 -6.58
C GLU A 129 -2.43 15.16 -7.57
N ALA A 130 -2.42 14.03 -8.29
CA ALA A 130 -1.42 13.78 -9.32
C ALA A 130 -1.42 14.88 -10.40
N TYR A 131 -2.60 15.34 -10.81
CA TYR A 131 -2.73 16.45 -11.75
C TYR A 131 -2.17 17.76 -11.19
N ALA A 132 -2.41 18.05 -9.90
CA ALA A 132 -1.86 19.24 -9.26
C ALA A 132 -0.32 19.22 -9.25
N LEU A 133 0.28 18.09 -8.90
CA LEU A 133 1.74 17.92 -8.93
C LEU A 133 2.32 18.08 -10.36
N LEU A 134 1.66 17.52 -11.36
CA LEU A 134 2.05 17.71 -12.77
C LEU A 134 1.95 19.18 -13.18
N HIS A 135 0.93 19.90 -12.71
CA HIS A 135 0.76 21.32 -12.98
C HIS A 135 1.83 22.16 -12.28
N ASP A 136 2.29 21.75 -11.12
CA ASP A 136 3.36 22.39 -10.34
C ASP A 136 4.76 22.10 -10.87
N GLY A 137 4.86 21.26 -11.92
CA GLY A 137 6.10 21.04 -12.66
C GLY A 137 6.70 19.64 -12.54
N ALA A 138 6.05 18.70 -11.87
CA ALA A 138 6.48 17.31 -11.93
C ALA A 138 6.30 16.78 -13.37
N GLU A 139 7.32 16.11 -13.90
CA GLU A 139 7.24 15.52 -15.25
C GLU A 139 6.35 14.27 -15.25
N GLN A 140 6.25 13.61 -14.12
CA GLN A 140 5.51 12.37 -13.92
C GLN A 140 5.15 12.21 -12.46
N VAL A 141 4.12 11.43 -12.16
CA VAL A 141 3.66 11.13 -10.80
C VAL A 141 3.32 9.66 -10.71
N LEU A 142 3.79 8.99 -9.67
CA LEU A 142 3.39 7.63 -9.36
C LEU A 142 2.15 7.64 -8.47
N LEU A 143 1.01 7.25 -9.03
CA LEU A 143 -0.24 7.11 -8.27
C LEU A 143 -0.45 5.65 -7.86
N VAL A 144 -0.60 5.43 -6.57
CA VAL A 144 -0.86 4.11 -5.98
C VAL A 144 -2.12 4.15 -5.15
N LEU A 145 -3.09 3.30 -5.49
CA LEU A 145 -4.29 3.06 -4.69
C LEU A 145 -4.20 1.66 -4.10
N ALA A 146 -4.29 1.57 -2.77
CA ALA A 146 -4.25 0.28 -2.11
C ALA A 146 -5.02 0.29 -0.79
N ASP A 147 -5.91 -0.66 -0.67
CA ASP A 147 -6.62 -1.00 0.55
C ASP A 147 -6.54 -2.50 0.80
N GLU A 148 -6.70 -2.90 2.05
CA GLU A 148 -6.84 -4.31 2.41
C GLU A 148 -8.20 -4.52 3.06
N PRO A 149 -8.79 -5.72 2.90
CA PRO A 149 -10.03 -6.05 3.60
C PRO A 149 -9.85 -5.90 5.11
N LEU A 150 -10.84 -5.34 5.77
CA LEU A 150 -10.85 -5.31 7.22
C LEU A 150 -10.85 -6.73 7.79
N SER A 151 -10.15 -6.90 8.92
CA SER A 151 -10.20 -8.16 9.65
C SER A 151 -11.64 -8.55 9.99
N ALA A 152 -12.00 -9.82 9.82
CA ALA A 152 -13.32 -10.32 10.19
C ALA A 152 -13.65 -10.07 11.68
N ALA A 153 -12.65 -9.85 12.52
CA ALA A 153 -12.85 -9.46 13.92
C ALA A 153 -13.40 -8.03 14.10
N TYR A 154 -13.44 -7.25 13.02
CA TYR A 154 -14.09 -5.92 12.98
C TYR A 154 -15.60 -6.00 12.78
N ASP A 155 -16.12 -7.16 12.40
CA ASP A 155 -17.54 -7.41 12.23
C ASP A 155 -18.22 -7.46 13.61
N VAL A 156 -18.73 -6.33 14.04
CA VAL A 156 -19.54 -6.14 15.25
C VAL A 156 -20.92 -5.69 14.88
#